data_245e22d6c3f346c8eae595d99bcdc495
#
_entry.id   245e22d6c3f346c8eae595d99bcdc495
#
_cell.length_a   1.000
_cell.length_b   1.000
_cell.length_c   1.000
_cell.angle_alpha   90.00
_cell.angle_beta   90.00
_cell.angle_gamma   90.00
#
_symmetry.space_group_name_H-M   'P 1'
#
loop_
_entity.id
_entity.type
_entity.pdbx_description
1 polymer ?
#
loop_
_entity_poly.entity_id
_entity_poly.type
_entity_poly.pdbx_seq_one_letter_code
_entity_poly.pdbx_strand_id
1 'polypeptide(L)'
;MFLIDTNVISESRKIRSGRAAPEVISWLKATDPSTTFISAMSLFELELGVVRIERRDATQGEKLRGWLDNTVKPGFADRVLAMDTAVAIACAGLHVPDLASERDSWIAATALVHGLTVVTRNIADFDATGVRTLNPWEAR
;
A
#
# COMPACT_ATOMS: atom_id res chain seq x y z
N MET A 1 11.68 -1.59 -8.79
CA MET A 1 11.18 -1.86 -7.43
C MET A 1 9.79 -1.27 -7.26
N PHE A 2 9.06 -1.70 -6.24
CA PHE A 2 7.63 -1.49 -6.14
C PHE A 2 7.24 -0.90 -4.79
N LEU A 3 6.30 0.04 -4.82
CA LEU A 3 5.61 0.54 -3.63
C LEU A 3 4.20 -0.08 -3.62
N ILE A 4 3.94 -0.91 -2.63
CA ILE A 4 2.69 -1.69 -2.56
C ILE A 4 1.61 -0.86 -1.88
N ASP A 5 0.52 -0.61 -2.60
CA ASP A 5 -0.62 0.12 -2.04
C ASP A 5 -1.41 -0.74 -1.06
N THR A 6 -2.13 -0.10 -0.18
CA THR A 6 -2.91 -0.72 0.90
C THR A 6 -3.86 -1.80 0.38
N ASN A 7 -4.53 -1.57 -0.76
CA ASN A 7 -5.50 -2.53 -1.28
C ASN A 7 -4.86 -3.87 -1.69
N VAL A 8 -3.61 -3.86 -2.15
CA VAL A 8 -2.89 -5.10 -2.49
C VAL A 8 -2.52 -5.88 -1.22
N ILE A 9 -2.09 -5.18 -0.17
CA ILE A 9 -1.77 -5.80 1.11
C ILE A 9 -3.04 -6.41 1.72
N SER A 10 -4.15 -5.68 1.67
CA SER A 10 -5.45 -6.17 2.16
C SER A 10 -5.92 -7.40 1.38
N GLU A 11 -5.67 -7.44 0.07
CA GLU A 11 -5.99 -8.61 -0.75
C GLU A 11 -5.14 -9.82 -0.33
N SER A 12 -3.88 -9.61 0.02
CA SER A 12 -2.97 -10.69 0.44
C SER A 12 -3.48 -11.42 1.70
N ARG A 13 -4.22 -10.74 2.57
CA ARG A 13 -4.83 -11.34 3.76
C ARG A 13 -5.80 -12.47 3.41
N LYS A 14 -6.42 -12.40 2.24
CA LYS A 14 -7.42 -13.39 1.79
C LYS A 14 -6.78 -14.68 1.24
N ILE A 15 -5.46 -14.74 1.11
CA ILE A 15 -4.77 -15.91 0.53
C ILE A 15 -5.09 -17.17 1.33
N ARG A 16 -5.01 -17.13 2.66
CA ARG A 16 -5.28 -18.28 3.52
C ARG A 16 -6.70 -18.82 3.40
N SER A 17 -7.69 -17.94 3.18
CA SER A 17 -9.08 -18.36 3.02
C SER A 17 -9.43 -18.81 1.60
N GLY A 18 -8.49 -18.74 0.66
CA GLY A 18 -8.70 -19.09 -0.73
C GLY A 18 -9.53 -18.07 -1.51
N ARG A 19 -9.76 -16.87 -0.96
CA ARG A 19 -10.59 -15.82 -1.58
C ARG A 19 -9.80 -14.72 -2.25
N ALA A 20 -8.48 -14.77 -2.20
CA ALA A 20 -7.65 -13.79 -2.89
C ALA A 20 -7.71 -13.99 -4.41
N ALA A 21 -7.64 -12.88 -5.16
CA ALA A 21 -7.61 -12.93 -6.61
C ALA A 21 -6.40 -13.72 -7.10
N PRO A 22 -6.58 -14.73 -7.99
CA PRO A 22 -5.47 -15.55 -8.48
C PRO A 22 -4.36 -14.75 -9.15
N GLU A 23 -4.72 -13.69 -9.87
CA GLU A 23 -3.77 -12.82 -10.55
C GLU A 23 -2.85 -12.11 -9.55
N VAL A 24 -3.40 -11.66 -8.44
CA VAL A 24 -2.63 -11.00 -7.37
C VAL A 24 -1.69 -12.00 -6.70
N ILE A 25 -2.19 -13.20 -6.41
CA ILE A 25 -1.36 -14.28 -5.85
C ILE A 25 -0.19 -14.58 -6.78
N SER A 26 -0.45 -14.73 -8.08
CA SER A 26 0.58 -15.02 -9.08
C SER A 26 1.62 -13.91 -9.12
N TRP A 27 1.19 -12.66 -9.10
CA TRP A 27 2.11 -11.51 -9.12
C TRP A 27 2.98 -11.49 -7.86
N LEU A 28 2.38 -11.69 -6.68
CA LEU A 28 3.11 -11.72 -5.42
C LEU A 28 4.14 -12.85 -5.38
N LYS A 29 3.77 -14.04 -5.85
CA LYS A 29 4.69 -15.19 -5.90
C LYS A 29 5.85 -14.98 -6.86
N ALA A 30 5.62 -14.29 -7.95
CA ALA A 30 6.63 -14.03 -8.97
C ALA A 30 7.56 -12.86 -8.61
N THR A 31 7.22 -12.08 -7.59
CA THR A 31 7.96 -10.88 -7.22
C THR A 31 8.86 -11.15 -6.03
N ASP A 32 10.12 -10.74 -6.13
CA ASP A 32 11.08 -10.82 -5.02
C ASP A 32 10.63 -9.87 -3.90
N PRO A 33 10.35 -10.37 -2.69
CA PRO A 33 9.92 -9.53 -1.58
C PRO A 33 10.88 -8.37 -1.27
N SER A 34 12.18 -8.56 -1.47
CA SER A 34 13.19 -7.52 -1.21
C SER A 34 13.05 -6.30 -2.12
N THR A 35 12.31 -6.42 -3.23
CA THR A 35 12.04 -5.32 -4.17
C THR A 35 10.76 -4.56 -3.85
N THR A 36 10.06 -4.95 -2.78
CA THR A 36 8.76 -4.37 -2.40
C THR A 36 8.89 -3.53 -1.14
N PHE A 37 8.23 -2.38 -1.16
CA PHE A 37 8.20 -1.40 -0.07
C PHE A 37 6.77 -0.98 0.20
N ILE A 38 6.50 -0.46 1.38
CA ILE A 38 5.24 0.25 1.68
C ILE A 38 5.57 1.65 2.18
N SER A 39 4.64 2.59 1.95
CA SER A 39 4.75 3.92 2.52
C SER A 39 4.26 3.94 3.96
N ALA A 40 4.75 4.89 4.75
CA ALA A 40 4.20 5.13 6.09
C ALA A 40 2.71 5.48 6.03
N MET A 41 2.23 6.08 4.91
CA MET A 41 0.80 6.34 4.72
C MET A 41 0.01 5.03 4.59
N SER A 42 0.51 4.04 3.87
CA SER A 42 -0.15 2.72 3.78
C SER A 42 -0.17 2.03 5.14
N LEU A 43 0.91 2.13 5.91
CA LEU A 43 0.91 1.60 7.28
C LEU A 43 -0.14 2.30 8.14
N PHE A 44 -0.27 3.62 8.03
CA PHE A 44 -1.33 4.36 8.71
C PHE A 44 -2.72 3.85 8.33
N GLU A 45 -2.98 3.63 7.05
CA GLU A 45 -4.28 3.13 6.58
C GLU A 45 -4.58 1.73 7.13
N LEU A 46 -3.58 0.86 7.15
CA LEU A 46 -3.72 -0.49 7.71
C LEU A 46 -4.01 -0.44 9.21
N GLU A 47 -3.27 0.36 9.96
CA GLU A 47 -3.49 0.56 11.40
C GLU A 47 -4.89 1.12 11.66
N LEU A 48 -5.29 2.14 10.90
CA LEU A 48 -6.61 2.75 11.05
C LEU A 48 -7.72 1.71 10.82
N GLY A 49 -7.58 0.87 9.80
CA GLY A 49 -8.53 -0.20 9.53
C GLY A 49 -8.66 -1.17 10.70
N VAL A 50 -7.53 -1.56 11.30
CA VAL A 50 -7.52 -2.47 12.46
C VAL A 50 -8.17 -1.82 13.68
N VAL A 51 -7.77 -0.58 14.00
CA VAL A 51 -8.32 0.14 15.17
C VAL A 51 -9.83 0.31 15.07
N ARG A 52 -10.34 0.61 13.88
CA ARG A 52 -11.78 0.74 13.65
C ARG A 52 -12.54 -0.57 13.88
N ILE A 53 -11.97 -1.69 13.44
CA ILE A 53 -12.58 -3.00 13.64
C ILE A 53 -12.48 -3.42 15.11
N GLU A 54 -11.33 -3.19 15.77
CA GLU A 54 -11.16 -3.48 17.21
C GLU A 54 -12.24 -2.80 18.05
N ARG A 55 -12.59 -1.56 17.70
CA ARG A 55 -13.63 -0.81 18.42
C ARG A 55 -15.02 -1.41 18.25
N ARG A 56 -15.31 -1.95 17.07
CA ARG A 56 -16.65 -2.41 16.67
C ARG A 56 -16.87 -3.89 16.91
N ASP A 57 -15.83 -4.70 16.79
CA ASP A 57 -15.88 -6.16 16.87
C ASP A 57 -14.54 -6.65 17.43
N ALA A 58 -14.51 -6.95 18.73
CA ALA A 58 -13.27 -7.35 19.41
C ALA A 58 -12.67 -8.63 18.85
N THR A 59 -13.49 -9.61 18.44
CA THR A 59 -13.02 -10.88 17.89
C THR A 59 -12.33 -10.69 16.54
N GLN A 60 -12.97 -9.96 15.62
CA GLN A 60 -12.39 -9.67 14.33
C GLN A 60 -11.19 -8.75 14.45
N GLY A 61 -11.25 -7.78 15.36
CA GLY A 61 -10.14 -6.87 15.65
C GLY A 61 -8.90 -7.60 16.10
N GLU A 62 -9.04 -8.61 16.96
CA GLU A 62 -7.93 -9.43 17.42
C GLU A 62 -7.24 -10.18 16.26
N LYS A 63 -8.04 -10.76 15.37
CA LYS A 63 -7.52 -11.46 14.18
C LYS A 63 -6.75 -10.52 13.25
N LEU A 64 -7.32 -9.35 12.98
CA LEU A 64 -6.68 -8.34 12.11
C LEU A 64 -5.41 -7.79 12.76
N ARG A 65 -5.45 -7.53 14.06
CA ARG A 65 -4.28 -7.09 14.82
C ARG A 65 -3.15 -8.11 14.71
N GLY A 66 -3.46 -9.38 14.91
CA GLY A 66 -2.48 -10.47 14.78
C GLY A 66 -1.88 -10.53 13.38
N TRP A 67 -2.69 -10.41 12.34
CA TRP A 67 -2.22 -10.39 10.96
C TRP A 67 -1.29 -9.20 10.70
N LEU A 68 -1.70 -8.00 11.11
CA LEU A 68 -0.90 -6.79 10.88
C LEU A 68 0.43 -6.85 11.64
N ASP A 69 0.39 -7.18 12.94
CA ASP A 69 1.57 -7.15 13.80
C ASP A 69 2.53 -8.33 13.57
N ASN A 70 2.01 -9.50 13.20
CA ASN A 70 2.80 -10.73 13.12
C ASN A 70 3.16 -11.14 11.69
N THR A 71 2.49 -10.59 10.68
CA THR A 71 2.73 -10.93 9.27
C THR A 71 3.17 -9.72 8.46
N VAL A 72 2.36 -8.65 8.43
CA VAL A 72 2.64 -7.50 7.58
C VAL A 72 3.85 -6.71 8.08
N LYS A 73 3.83 -6.29 9.33
CA LYS A 73 4.92 -5.47 9.89
C LYS A 73 6.28 -6.18 9.82
N PRO A 74 6.41 -7.44 10.25
CA PRO A 74 7.68 -8.15 10.10
C PRO A 74 8.11 -8.32 8.64
N GLY A 75 7.14 -8.52 7.74
CA GLY A 75 7.40 -8.68 6.31
C GLY A 75 7.99 -7.44 5.64
N PHE A 76 7.74 -6.25 6.19
CA PHE A 76 8.25 -4.98 5.69
C PHE A 76 9.12 -4.24 6.71
N ALA A 77 9.67 -4.90 7.71
CA ALA A 77 10.31 -4.28 8.88
C ALA A 77 11.32 -3.18 8.55
N ASP A 78 12.14 -3.38 7.51
CA ASP A 78 13.16 -2.43 7.04
C ASP A 78 12.81 -1.80 5.69
N ARG A 79 11.58 -1.97 5.24
CA ARG A 79 11.11 -1.48 3.93
C ARG A 79 9.85 -0.62 4.03
N VAL A 80 9.65 0.05 5.16
CA VAL A 80 8.63 1.09 5.31
C VAL A 80 9.28 2.43 5.04
N LEU A 81 8.80 3.14 4.03
CA LEU A 81 9.37 4.44 3.63
C LEU A 81 8.65 5.57 4.35
N ALA A 82 9.44 6.42 5.01
CA ALA A 82 8.93 7.50 5.84
C ALA A 82 8.29 8.62 5.01
N MET A 83 7.34 9.33 5.61
CA MET A 83 6.80 10.59 5.10
C MET A 83 7.71 11.73 5.56
N ASP A 84 8.90 11.78 4.99
CA ASP A 84 9.95 12.72 5.36
C ASP A 84 9.84 14.06 4.62
N THR A 85 10.84 14.92 4.78
CA THR A 85 10.86 16.26 4.17
C THR A 85 10.80 16.19 2.64
N ALA A 86 11.57 15.30 2.02
CA ALA A 86 11.59 15.17 0.55
C ALA A 86 10.21 14.73 0.04
N VAL A 87 9.59 13.77 0.70
CA VAL A 87 8.25 13.30 0.35
C VAL A 87 7.21 14.41 0.56
N ALA A 88 7.30 15.17 1.64
CA ALA A 88 6.38 16.28 1.89
C ALA A 88 6.44 17.34 0.80
N ILE A 89 7.62 17.71 0.36
CA ILE A 89 7.82 18.69 -0.72
C ILE A 89 7.21 18.16 -2.03
N ALA A 90 7.52 16.93 -2.40
CA ALA A 90 6.98 16.31 -3.60
C ALA A 90 5.44 16.20 -3.53
N CYS A 91 4.90 15.85 -2.37
CA CYS A 91 3.46 15.74 -2.16
C CYS A 91 2.75 17.08 -2.37
N ALA A 92 3.32 18.16 -1.84
CA ALA A 92 2.74 19.50 -2.01
C ALA A 92 2.57 19.85 -3.50
N GLY A 93 3.56 19.52 -4.33
CA GLY A 93 3.50 19.79 -5.77
C GLY A 93 2.39 19.03 -6.49
N LEU A 94 1.96 17.88 -5.99
CA LEU A 94 0.89 17.09 -6.59
C LEU A 94 -0.50 17.71 -6.40
N HIS A 95 -0.63 18.69 -5.50
CA HIS A 95 -1.89 19.39 -5.26
C HIS A 95 -2.05 20.67 -6.11
N VAL A 96 -1.15 20.91 -7.05
CA VAL A 96 -1.17 22.09 -7.91
C VAL A 96 -1.24 21.63 -9.37
N PRO A 97 -2.13 22.17 -10.22
CA PRO A 97 -3.04 23.29 -9.94
C PRO A 97 -4.27 22.92 -9.10
N ASP A 98 -4.64 21.64 -9.04
CA ASP A 98 -5.85 21.21 -8.34
C ASP A 98 -5.51 20.31 -7.16
N LEU A 99 -6.32 20.44 -6.08
CA LEU A 99 -6.17 19.56 -4.93
C LEU A 99 -6.44 18.11 -5.35
N ALA A 100 -5.56 17.20 -4.89
CA ALA A 100 -5.68 15.76 -5.10
C ALA A 100 -6.10 15.06 -3.81
N SER A 101 -6.42 13.77 -3.89
CA SER A 101 -6.63 12.94 -2.71
C SER A 101 -5.38 12.97 -1.85
N GLU A 102 -5.54 13.31 -0.57
CA GLU A 102 -4.39 13.50 0.32
C GLU A 102 -3.60 12.21 0.51
N ARG A 103 -4.27 11.10 0.82
CA ARG A 103 -3.59 9.82 1.05
C ARG A 103 -2.89 9.30 -0.20
N ASP A 104 -3.57 9.33 -1.35
CA ASP A 104 -2.99 8.90 -2.62
C ASP A 104 -1.81 9.78 -3.02
N SER A 105 -1.88 11.09 -2.74
CA SER A 105 -0.78 12.01 -3.01
C SER A 105 0.45 11.69 -2.18
N TRP A 106 0.30 11.34 -0.90
CA TRP A 106 1.42 10.92 -0.07
C TRP A 106 2.06 9.63 -0.58
N ILE A 107 1.25 8.66 -1.00
CA ILE A 107 1.73 7.40 -1.58
C ILE A 107 2.47 7.67 -2.89
N ALA A 108 1.88 8.46 -3.78
CA ALA A 108 2.50 8.82 -5.06
C ALA A 108 3.81 9.58 -4.86
N ALA A 109 3.84 10.54 -3.94
CA ALA A 109 5.04 11.31 -3.63
C ALA A 109 6.17 10.42 -3.10
N THR A 110 5.85 9.46 -2.25
CA THR A 110 6.81 8.48 -1.75
C THR A 110 7.42 7.70 -2.91
N ALA A 111 6.60 7.21 -3.82
CA ALA A 111 7.07 6.47 -4.99
C ALA A 111 7.92 7.34 -5.92
N LEU A 112 7.51 8.59 -6.16
CA LEU A 112 8.27 9.51 -7.01
C LEU A 112 9.66 9.82 -6.45
N VAL A 113 9.75 10.09 -5.15
CA VAL A 113 11.02 10.39 -4.49
C VAL A 113 11.99 9.21 -4.57
N HIS A 114 11.48 7.99 -4.43
CA HIS A 114 12.31 6.78 -4.41
C HIS A 114 12.40 6.06 -5.76
N GLY A 115 11.77 6.59 -6.81
CA GLY A 115 11.81 5.99 -8.14
C GLY A 115 11.11 4.64 -8.24
N LEU A 116 10.01 4.46 -7.50
CA LEU A 116 9.27 3.20 -7.44
C LEU A 116 8.01 3.22 -8.30
N THR A 117 7.56 2.03 -8.70
CA THR A 117 6.25 1.84 -9.34
C THR A 117 5.21 1.53 -8.26
N VAL A 118 4.09 2.25 -8.26
CA VAL A 118 2.98 2.00 -7.34
C VAL A 118 2.20 0.77 -7.83
N VAL A 119 2.08 -0.23 -6.98
CA VAL A 119 1.29 -1.43 -7.26
C VAL A 119 -0.06 -1.27 -6.58
N THR A 120 -1.11 -1.11 -7.38
CA THR A 120 -2.43 -0.75 -6.89
C THR A 120 -3.52 -1.27 -7.83
N ARG A 121 -4.69 -1.54 -7.26
CA ARG A 121 -5.89 -1.82 -8.06
C ARG A 121 -6.42 -0.54 -8.73
N ASN A 122 -6.28 0.59 -8.07
CA ASN A 122 -6.91 1.86 -8.45
C ASN A 122 -5.94 2.76 -9.20
N ILE A 123 -5.42 2.29 -10.35
CA ILE A 123 -4.42 3.02 -11.13
C ILE A 123 -4.93 4.41 -11.57
N ALA A 124 -6.22 4.55 -11.84
CA ALA A 124 -6.82 5.82 -12.22
C ALA A 124 -6.63 6.92 -11.17
N ASP A 125 -6.61 6.56 -9.89
CA ASP A 125 -6.42 7.50 -8.79
C ASP A 125 -5.02 8.12 -8.78
N PHE A 126 -4.07 7.51 -9.51
CA PHE A 126 -2.69 7.98 -9.59
C PHE A 126 -2.34 8.62 -10.93
N ASP A 127 -3.26 8.66 -11.90
CA ASP A 127 -2.98 9.16 -13.25
C ASP A 127 -2.44 10.59 -13.26
N ALA A 128 -3.05 11.48 -12.46
CA ALA A 128 -2.65 12.89 -12.42
C ALA A 128 -1.29 13.13 -11.75
N THR A 129 -0.76 12.13 -11.06
CA THR A 129 0.50 12.29 -10.31
C THR A 129 1.75 12.07 -11.17
N GLY A 130 1.61 11.43 -12.33
CA GLY A 130 2.73 11.08 -13.20
C GLY A 130 3.56 9.88 -12.71
N VAL A 131 3.20 9.25 -11.59
CA VAL A 131 3.90 8.07 -11.08
C VAL A 131 3.59 6.86 -11.94
N ARG A 132 4.56 5.97 -12.09
CA ARG A 132 4.32 4.68 -12.77
C ARG A 132 3.46 3.79 -11.89
N THR A 133 2.50 3.10 -12.51
CA THR A 133 1.58 2.21 -11.81
C THR A 133 1.56 0.82 -12.43
N LEU A 134 1.19 -0.17 -11.62
CA LEU A 134 0.97 -1.54 -12.05
C LEU A 134 -0.25 -2.07 -11.30
N ASN A 135 -1.21 -2.64 -12.04
CA ASN A 135 -2.39 -3.27 -11.45
C ASN A 135 -2.17 -4.79 -11.42
N PRO A 136 -1.93 -5.41 -10.24
CA PRO A 136 -1.66 -6.84 -10.18
C PRO A 136 -2.89 -7.72 -10.46
N TRP A 137 -4.10 -7.14 -10.43
CA TRP A 137 -5.32 -7.86 -10.87
C TRP A 137 -5.35 -8.08 -12.37
N GLU A 138 -4.63 -7.27 -13.13
CA GLU A 138 -4.55 -7.34 -14.60
C GLU A 138 -3.18 -7.82 -15.08
N ALA A 139 -2.23 -8.02 -14.19
CA ALA A 139 -0.88 -8.47 -14.51
C ALA A 139 -0.90 -9.93 -15.03
N ARG A 140 -0.01 -10.22 -15.96
CA ARG A 140 0.12 -11.55 -16.59
C ARG A 140 1.50 -12.14 -16.39
#